data_778afad2577151cbb1054cd5cef94f20
#
_entry.id   778afad2577151cbb1054cd5cef94f20
#
_cell.length_a   1.000
_cell.length_b   1.000
_cell.length_c   1.000
_cell.angle_alpha   90.00
_cell.angle_beta   90.00
_cell.angle_gamma   90.00
#
_symmetry.space_group_name_H-M   'P 1'
#
loop_
_entity.id
_entity.type
_entity.pdbx_description
1 polymer ?
#
loop_
_entity_poly.entity_id
_entity_poly.type
_entity_poly.pdbx_seq_one_letter_code
_entity_poly.pdbx_strand_id
1 'polypeptide(L)'
;MTLNKHKKYLIISPSWLGDLIMSQSLYKVLKQQDPDCTIDIYAPAYTMPILDRMPELSGKFINPFEHGTFNLKQRYAEGKKFRDNHYDSVFILPNSLKSAFVGFFAKIPDRRGFKGESRYILINNMRTNKQDFPLMVQRYVALAFDRNEVKTAKDLPKFAYPKLETRPLDKKRASELGLDFSKKNLILGCGANYGPSKLWPVEYFAEISMWWIKQGGRVIGIGSKKDIPTVAKIYENLSEDTKPFFTDIAGKTNLTEALDIVGSSTAAVCNDSGLMHTVAAADIPQVCIFGSTSTNYTPPLSDKAICVESDEPCHPCFKRTCKFKTYACLKKLTPQMVIEKLEQLLSL
;
A
#
# COMPACT_ATOMS: atom_id res chain seq x y z
N MET A 1 -18.24 -17.64 36.40
CA MET A 1 -17.20 -16.94 35.61
C MET A 1 -17.49 -17.19 34.15
N THR A 2 -18.14 -16.28 33.45
CA THR A 2 -18.26 -16.31 32.00
C THR A 2 -16.86 -16.04 31.45
N LEU A 3 -16.24 -17.08 30.91
CA LEU A 3 -15.00 -16.92 30.11
C LEU A 3 -15.27 -15.83 29.09
N ASN A 4 -14.59 -14.69 29.17
CA ASN A 4 -14.64 -13.66 28.15
C ASN A 4 -14.18 -14.30 26.84
N LYS A 5 -15.13 -14.65 26.00
CA LYS A 5 -14.83 -15.28 24.71
C LYS A 5 -14.20 -14.23 23.82
N HIS A 6 -12.90 -14.36 23.56
CA HIS A 6 -12.17 -13.47 22.65
C HIS A 6 -12.81 -13.47 21.24
N LYS A 7 -12.82 -12.30 20.62
CA LYS A 7 -13.48 -12.09 19.33
C LYS A 7 -12.72 -12.74 18.18
N LYS A 8 -13.47 -13.26 17.23
CA LYS A 8 -12.93 -13.79 15.95
C LYS A 8 -13.41 -12.93 14.78
N TYR A 9 -12.47 -12.44 14.03
CA TYR A 9 -12.70 -11.52 12.91
C TYR A 9 -12.24 -12.11 11.60
N LEU A 10 -13.05 -11.95 10.55
CA LEU A 10 -12.65 -12.19 9.17
C LEU A 10 -12.50 -10.86 8.43
N ILE A 11 -11.37 -10.66 7.76
CA ILE A 11 -11.13 -9.51 6.90
C ILE A 11 -11.27 -9.92 5.44
N ILE A 12 -12.18 -9.31 4.70
CA ILE A 12 -12.17 -9.38 3.23
C ILE A 12 -11.29 -8.24 2.73
N SER A 13 -10.10 -8.57 2.26
CA SER A 13 -9.05 -7.61 1.97
C SER A 13 -9.29 -6.80 0.69
N PRO A 14 -8.72 -5.59 0.60
CA PRO A 14 -8.57 -4.91 -0.68
C PRO A 14 -7.66 -5.70 -1.62
N SER A 15 -7.79 -5.45 -2.93
CA SER A 15 -6.95 -6.08 -3.95
C SER A 15 -5.69 -5.26 -4.29
N TRP A 16 -5.64 -3.97 -3.97
CA TRP A 16 -4.46 -3.15 -4.21
C TRP A 16 -3.48 -3.23 -3.05
N LEU A 17 -2.18 -3.37 -3.35
CA LEU A 17 -1.13 -3.53 -2.33
C LEU A 17 -1.10 -2.37 -1.33
N GLY A 18 -1.20 -1.12 -1.81
CA GLY A 18 -1.22 0.06 -0.94
C GLY A 18 -2.41 0.06 0.02
N ASP A 19 -3.61 -0.25 -0.50
CA ASP A 19 -4.82 -0.37 0.32
C ASP A 19 -4.71 -1.51 1.35
N LEU A 20 -4.12 -2.64 0.97
CA LEU A 20 -3.86 -3.77 1.86
C LEU A 20 -2.93 -3.34 3.00
N ILE A 21 -1.83 -2.66 2.69
CA ILE A 21 -0.88 -2.18 3.71
C ILE A 21 -1.58 -1.17 4.63
N MET A 22 -2.29 -0.18 4.10
CA MET A 22 -3.04 0.79 4.90
C MET A 22 -4.07 0.12 5.82
N SER A 23 -4.67 -1.00 5.40
CA SER A 23 -5.65 -1.73 6.21
C SER A 23 -5.07 -2.37 7.48
N GLN A 24 -3.74 -2.53 7.60
CA GLN A 24 -3.10 -3.03 8.82
C GLN A 24 -3.40 -2.16 10.04
N SER A 25 -3.62 -0.85 9.86
CA SER A 25 -4.03 0.02 10.98
C SER A 25 -5.36 -0.42 11.63
N LEU A 26 -6.30 -0.98 10.85
CA LEU A 26 -7.50 -1.61 11.39
C LEU A 26 -7.14 -2.82 12.27
N TYR A 27 -6.23 -3.68 11.82
CA TYR A 27 -5.85 -4.89 12.57
C TYR A 27 -5.18 -4.53 13.89
N LYS A 28 -4.32 -3.51 13.89
CA LYS A 28 -3.70 -2.95 15.11
C LYS A 28 -4.74 -2.42 16.09
N VAL A 29 -5.76 -1.71 15.61
CA VAL A 29 -6.85 -1.21 16.46
C VAL A 29 -7.67 -2.37 17.02
N LEU A 30 -7.99 -3.40 16.25
CA LEU A 30 -8.71 -4.58 16.74
C LEU A 30 -7.90 -5.30 17.85
N LYS A 31 -6.58 -5.47 17.64
CA LYS A 31 -5.67 -6.03 18.66
C LYS A 31 -5.52 -5.13 19.89
N GLN A 32 -5.62 -3.81 19.74
CA GLN A 32 -5.62 -2.88 20.87
C GLN A 32 -6.90 -2.97 21.69
N GLN A 33 -8.05 -3.22 21.06
CA GLN A 33 -9.35 -3.40 21.73
C GLN A 33 -9.48 -4.75 22.43
N ASP A 34 -8.95 -5.81 21.81
CA ASP A 34 -8.91 -7.18 22.33
C ASP A 34 -7.60 -7.85 21.90
N PRO A 35 -6.55 -7.85 22.73
CA PRO A 35 -5.24 -8.42 22.40
C PRO A 35 -5.28 -9.89 21.98
N ASP A 36 -6.21 -10.64 22.52
CA ASP A 36 -6.37 -12.08 22.27
C ASP A 36 -7.34 -12.39 21.14
N CYS A 37 -7.92 -11.37 20.48
CA CYS A 37 -8.78 -11.60 19.32
C CYS A 37 -8.05 -12.35 18.20
N THR A 38 -8.78 -13.17 17.48
CA THR A 38 -8.29 -13.82 16.25
C THR A 38 -8.66 -12.97 15.04
N ILE A 39 -7.67 -12.66 14.19
CA ILE A 39 -7.88 -11.91 12.95
C ILE A 39 -7.43 -12.76 11.78
N ASP A 40 -8.39 -13.26 11.02
CA ASP A 40 -8.13 -14.01 9.80
C ASP A 40 -8.41 -13.11 8.58
N ILE A 41 -7.62 -13.29 7.52
CA ILE A 41 -7.74 -12.50 6.30
C ILE A 41 -7.98 -13.37 5.07
N TYR A 42 -8.91 -12.95 4.21
CA TYR A 42 -9.20 -13.55 2.92
C TYR A 42 -8.75 -12.58 1.83
N ALA A 43 -7.63 -12.90 1.16
CA ALA A 43 -6.88 -11.97 0.31
C ALA A 43 -6.37 -12.63 -0.97
N PRO A 44 -6.08 -11.86 -2.05
CA PRO A 44 -5.49 -12.40 -3.28
C PRO A 44 -4.16 -13.14 -3.03
N ALA A 45 -3.93 -14.22 -3.77
CA ALA A 45 -2.76 -15.08 -3.60
C ALA A 45 -1.42 -14.31 -3.65
N TYR A 46 -1.29 -13.34 -4.54
CA TYR A 46 -0.06 -12.56 -4.71
C TYR A 46 0.30 -11.70 -3.47
N THR A 47 -0.66 -11.45 -2.57
CA THR A 47 -0.43 -10.65 -1.35
C THR A 47 0.02 -11.49 -0.15
N MET A 48 -0.10 -12.82 -0.22
CA MET A 48 0.22 -13.71 0.90
C MET A 48 1.60 -13.45 1.51
N PRO A 49 2.68 -13.25 0.72
CA PRO A 49 3.99 -13.00 1.27
C PRO A 49 4.09 -11.73 2.13
N ILE A 50 3.33 -10.67 1.79
CA ILE A 50 3.28 -9.43 2.59
C ILE A 50 2.47 -9.65 3.87
N LEU A 51 1.41 -10.47 3.82
CA LEU A 51 0.62 -10.79 5.02
C LEU A 51 1.42 -11.57 6.06
N ASP A 52 2.46 -12.31 5.65
CA ASP A 52 3.39 -12.98 6.55
C ASP A 52 4.27 -12.01 7.37
N ARG A 53 4.25 -10.74 7.00
CA ARG A 53 4.98 -9.66 7.67
C ARG A 53 4.06 -8.78 8.55
N MET A 54 2.80 -9.20 8.76
CA MET A 54 1.80 -8.54 9.62
C MET A 54 1.51 -9.43 10.83
N PRO A 55 2.12 -9.19 12.00
CA PRO A 55 2.00 -10.05 13.17
C PRO A 55 0.59 -10.08 13.80
N GLU A 56 -0.27 -9.12 13.45
CA GLU A 56 -1.64 -9.08 13.93
C GLU A 56 -2.52 -10.22 13.38
N LEU A 57 -2.13 -10.80 12.25
CA LEU A 57 -2.92 -11.81 11.52
C LEU A 57 -2.68 -13.22 12.08
N SER A 58 -3.78 -13.94 12.35
CA SER A 58 -3.74 -15.32 12.84
C SER A 58 -3.84 -16.34 11.70
N GLY A 59 -4.80 -16.17 10.80
CA GLY A 59 -5.03 -17.05 9.65
C GLY A 59 -5.08 -16.27 8.33
N LYS A 60 -4.64 -16.94 7.26
CA LYS A 60 -4.57 -16.36 5.91
C LYS A 60 -5.20 -17.29 4.91
N PHE A 61 -6.20 -16.83 4.17
CA PHE A 61 -6.97 -17.60 3.21
C PHE A 61 -6.90 -16.95 1.84
N ILE A 62 -6.64 -17.75 0.82
CA ILE A 62 -6.54 -17.28 -0.55
C ILE A 62 -7.93 -16.99 -1.11
N ASN A 63 -8.12 -15.74 -1.57
CA ASN A 63 -9.25 -15.35 -2.40
C ASN A 63 -8.97 -15.76 -3.86
N PRO A 64 -9.69 -16.75 -4.42
CA PRO A 64 -9.42 -17.26 -5.76
C PRO A 64 -10.03 -16.39 -6.88
N PHE A 65 -10.70 -15.30 -6.54
CA PHE A 65 -11.40 -14.51 -7.55
C PHE A 65 -10.47 -13.50 -8.22
N GLU A 66 -10.40 -13.57 -9.53
CA GLU A 66 -9.76 -12.55 -10.35
C GLU A 66 -10.53 -11.22 -10.33
N HIS A 67 -9.81 -10.15 -10.64
CA HIS A 67 -10.41 -8.83 -10.74
C HIS A 67 -11.48 -8.80 -11.85
N GLY A 68 -12.66 -8.27 -11.55
CA GLY A 68 -13.78 -8.25 -12.48
C GLY A 68 -14.74 -9.44 -12.37
N THR A 69 -14.31 -10.61 -11.91
CA THR A 69 -15.12 -11.83 -11.87
C THR A 69 -16.24 -11.75 -10.83
N PHE A 70 -17.49 -12.07 -11.25
CA PHE A 70 -18.64 -12.11 -10.33
C PHE A 70 -18.80 -13.49 -9.66
N ASN A 71 -18.95 -14.55 -10.41
CA ASN A 71 -19.07 -15.98 -10.02
C ASN A 71 -19.79 -16.25 -8.69
N LEU A 72 -21.10 -16.06 -8.63
CA LEU A 72 -21.91 -16.17 -7.40
C LEU A 72 -21.86 -17.58 -6.80
N LYS A 73 -21.90 -18.65 -7.64
CA LYS A 73 -21.85 -20.05 -7.21
C LYS A 73 -20.56 -20.35 -6.44
N GLN A 74 -19.43 -19.89 -6.95
CA GLN A 74 -18.14 -20.07 -6.29
C GLN A 74 -18.06 -19.26 -5.00
N ARG A 75 -18.62 -18.00 -4.96
CA ARG A 75 -18.69 -17.19 -3.72
C ARG A 75 -19.53 -17.87 -2.65
N TYR A 76 -20.60 -18.54 -3.03
CA TYR A 76 -21.38 -19.37 -2.10
C TYR A 76 -20.54 -20.52 -1.54
N ALA A 77 -19.81 -21.24 -2.38
CA ALA A 77 -18.94 -22.34 -1.96
C ALA A 77 -17.82 -21.85 -1.02
N GLU A 78 -17.17 -20.71 -1.37
CA GLU A 78 -16.15 -20.09 -0.51
C GLU A 78 -16.75 -19.65 0.85
N GLY A 79 -17.92 -18.99 0.84
CA GLY A 79 -18.57 -18.59 2.08
C GLY A 79 -18.91 -19.78 2.99
N LYS A 80 -19.32 -20.92 2.43
CA LYS A 80 -19.59 -22.14 3.22
C LYS A 80 -18.37 -22.64 3.99
N LYS A 81 -17.16 -22.50 3.45
CA LYS A 81 -15.92 -22.94 4.12
C LYS A 81 -15.68 -22.21 5.44
N PHE A 82 -16.21 -20.98 5.58
CA PHE A 82 -16.01 -20.16 6.78
C PHE A 82 -17.09 -20.33 7.85
N ARG A 83 -18.14 -21.15 7.62
CA ARG A 83 -19.25 -21.30 8.58
C ARG A 83 -18.82 -21.89 9.92
N ASP A 84 -17.94 -22.88 9.88
CA ASP A 84 -17.49 -23.61 11.06
C ASP A 84 -16.40 -22.87 11.83
N ASN A 85 -15.90 -21.75 11.31
CA ASN A 85 -14.94 -20.90 12.01
C ASN A 85 -15.58 -20.03 13.10
N HIS A 86 -16.91 -19.86 13.05
CA HIS A 86 -17.69 -19.09 14.05
C HIS A 86 -17.16 -17.66 14.26
N TYR A 87 -16.91 -16.90 13.17
CA TYR A 87 -16.52 -15.50 13.26
C TYR A 87 -17.63 -14.64 13.88
N ASP A 88 -17.26 -13.74 14.79
CA ASP A 88 -18.18 -12.74 15.38
C ASP A 88 -18.50 -11.62 14.37
N SER A 89 -17.50 -11.15 13.64
CA SER A 89 -17.68 -10.09 12.64
C SER A 89 -16.83 -10.33 11.38
N VAL A 90 -17.30 -9.80 10.25
CA VAL A 90 -16.52 -9.69 9.02
C VAL A 90 -16.39 -8.24 8.60
N PHE A 91 -15.16 -7.81 8.30
CA PHE A 91 -14.84 -6.49 7.78
C PHE A 91 -14.65 -6.56 6.27
N ILE A 92 -15.55 -5.95 5.51
CA ILE A 92 -15.57 -5.99 4.04
C ILE A 92 -14.98 -4.68 3.52
N LEU A 93 -13.67 -4.68 3.29
CA LEU A 93 -12.91 -3.48 2.95
C LEU A 93 -13.13 -3.00 1.51
N PRO A 94 -13.25 -3.89 0.49
CA PRO A 94 -13.62 -3.45 -0.86
C PRO A 94 -15.07 -2.94 -0.91
N ASN A 95 -15.33 -2.01 -1.85
CA ASN A 95 -16.64 -1.37 -1.98
C ASN A 95 -17.57 -2.02 -3.02
N SER A 96 -17.14 -3.08 -3.71
CA SER A 96 -17.95 -3.77 -4.71
C SER A 96 -19.03 -4.67 -4.07
N LEU A 97 -20.15 -4.81 -4.76
CA LEU A 97 -21.25 -5.72 -4.37
C LEU A 97 -20.71 -7.16 -4.16
N LYS A 98 -19.92 -7.63 -5.11
CA LYS A 98 -19.41 -9.00 -5.13
C LYS A 98 -18.52 -9.35 -3.94
N SER A 99 -17.82 -8.37 -3.33
CA SER A 99 -16.96 -8.60 -2.16
C SER A 99 -17.74 -8.97 -0.89
N ALA A 100 -19.03 -8.62 -0.81
CA ALA A 100 -19.85 -8.86 0.37
C ALA A 100 -20.45 -10.28 0.43
N PHE A 101 -20.50 -11.01 -0.69
CA PHE A 101 -21.16 -12.32 -0.73
C PHE A 101 -20.49 -13.38 0.14
N VAL A 102 -19.16 -13.41 0.22
CA VAL A 102 -18.44 -14.43 1.01
C VAL A 102 -18.84 -14.32 2.49
N GLY A 103 -18.79 -13.14 3.09
CA GLY A 103 -19.20 -12.90 4.48
C GLY A 103 -20.70 -13.19 4.72
N PHE A 104 -21.55 -12.87 3.74
CA PHE A 104 -22.98 -13.18 3.80
C PHE A 104 -23.24 -14.71 3.76
N PHE A 105 -22.63 -15.43 2.84
CA PHE A 105 -22.80 -16.89 2.73
C PHE A 105 -22.10 -17.67 3.85
N ALA A 106 -21.11 -17.07 4.47
CA ALA A 106 -20.49 -17.59 5.70
C ALA A 106 -21.43 -17.47 6.92
N LYS A 107 -22.59 -16.77 6.78
CA LYS A 107 -23.57 -16.52 7.85
C LYS A 107 -22.96 -15.78 9.05
N ILE A 108 -21.94 -14.95 8.83
CA ILE A 108 -21.34 -14.15 9.89
C ILE A 108 -22.36 -13.10 10.36
N PRO A 109 -22.64 -13.01 11.67
CA PRO A 109 -23.74 -12.20 12.19
C PRO A 109 -23.53 -10.70 12.00
N ASP A 110 -22.32 -10.18 12.24
CA ASP A 110 -21.99 -8.77 12.10
C ASP A 110 -21.11 -8.57 10.85
N ARG A 111 -21.66 -7.88 9.85
CA ARG A 111 -21.00 -7.67 8.55
C ARG A 111 -20.81 -6.18 8.32
N ARG A 112 -19.57 -5.72 8.53
CA ARG A 112 -19.16 -4.31 8.54
C ARG A 112 -18.56 -3.87 7.23
N GLY A 113 -18.91 -2.66 6.78
CA GLY A 113 -18.32 -2.06 5.57
C GLY A 113 -18.93 -0.70 5.26
N PHE A 114 -18.31 0.04 4.37
CA PHE A 114 -18.88 1.29 3.88
C PHE A 114 -19.88 1.04 2.73
N LYS A 115 -20.85 1.94 2.57
CA LYS A 115 -21.73 1.98 1.40
C LYS A 115 -20.89 2.06 0.11
N GLY A 116 -21.11 1.09 -0.77
CA GLY A 116 -20.49 1.00 -2.09
C GLY A 116 -21.56 0.79 -3.15
N GLU A 117 -21.36 -0.20 -4.02
CA GLU A 117 -22.39 -0.73 -4.89
C GLU A 117 -23.60 -1.25 -4.06
N SER A 118 -24.75 -1.49 -4.69
CA SER A 118 -26.01 -1.89 -4.01
C SER A 118 -25.87 -3.18 -3.22
N ARG A 119 -25.41 -3.10 -1.95
CA ARG A 119 -25.14 -4.25 -1.06
C ARG A 119 -25.81 -4.16 0.32
N TYR A 120 -26.98 -3.50 0.35
CA TYR A 120 -27.71 -3.21 1.59
C TYR A 120 -28.13 -4.46 2.40
N ILE A 121 -28.47 -5.57 1.72
CA ILE A 121 -28.83 -6.84 2.39
C ILE A 121 -27.58 -7.61 2.85
N LEU A 122 -26.49 -7.48 2.11
CA LEU A 122 -25.26 -8.25 2.36
C LEU A 122 -24.45 -7.70 3.54
N ILE A 123 -24.54 -6.40 3.80
CA ILE A 123 -23.88 -5.71 4.91
C ILE A 123 -24.97 -5.18 5.85
N ASN A 124 -25.01 -5.66 7.08
CA ASN A 124 -25.99 -5.23 8.09
C ASN A 124 -25.46 -4.14 9.03
N ASN A 125 -24.16 -3.96 9.12
CA ASN A 125 -23.52 -2.88 9.85
C ASN A 125 -22.78 -1.96 8.86
N MET A 126 -23.57 -1.17 8.11
CA MET A 126 -23.09 -0.35 7.01
C MET A 126 -22.88 1.09 7.44
N ARG A 127 -21.72 1.66 7.11
CA ARG A 127 -21.44 3.09 7.17
C ARG A 127 -21.75 3.76 5.83
N THR A 128 -22.43 4.90 5.85
CA THR A 128 -22.84 5.65 4.65
C THR A 128 -22.08 6.96 4.47
N ASN A 129 -21.30 7.36 5.44
CA ASN A 129 -20.67 8.66 5.61
C ASN A 129 -19.17 8.66 5.24
N LYS A 130 -18.82 8.18 4.04
CA LYS A 130 -17.42 8.15 3.56
C LYS A 130 -16.73 9.51 3.53
N GLN A 131 -17.48 10.56 3.23
CA GLN A 131 -16.97 11.94 3.14
C GLN A 131 -16.44 12.45 4.49
N ASP A 132 -16.94 11.91 5.59
CA ASP A 132 -16.52 12.30 6.94
C ASP A 132 -15.19 11.66 7.36
N PHE A 133 -14.66 10.76 6.51
CA PHE A 133 -13.37 10.09 6.65
C PHE A 133 -12.56 10.31 5.37
N PRO A 134 -11.88 11.46 5.22
CA PRO A 134 -11.16 11.80 4.00
C PRO A 134 -10.08 10.79 3.65
N LEU A 135 -9.26 10.36 4.62
CA LEU A 135 -8.20 9.40 4.39
C LEU A 135 -8.72 7.96 4.30
N MET A 136 -8.15 7.18 3.38
CA MET A 136 -8.53 5.76 3.23
C MET A 136 -8.28 4.95 4.51
N VAL A 137 -7.17 5.19 5.21
CA VAL A 137 -6.86 4.53 6.48
C VAL A 137 -7.91 4.81 7.54
N GLN A 138 -8.44 6.05 7.61
CA GLN A 138 -9.51 6.42 8.54
C GLN A 138 -10.79 5.62 8.27
N ARG A 139 -11.10 5.36 6.99
CA ARG A 139 -12.23 4.51 6.61
C ARG A 139 -12.05 3.08 7.10
N TYR A 140 -10.85 2.52 6.99
CA TYR A 140 -10.57 1.18 7.51
C TYR A 140 -10.70 1.14 9.02
N VAL A 141 -10.04 2.05 9.73
CA VAL A 141 -10.04 2.12 11.20
C VAL A 141 -11.45 2.37 11.75
N ALA A 142 -12.25 3.22 11.11
CA ALA A 142 -13.62 3.51 11.52
C ALA A 142 -14.52 2.26 11.61
N LEU A 143 -14.23 1.20 10.84
CA LEU A 143 -15.00 -0.04 10.88
C LEU A 143 -14.81 -0.82 12.20
N ALA A 144 -13.75 -0.56 12.98
CA ALA A 144 -13.53 -1.18 14.29
C ALA A 144 -14.51 -0.68 15.36
N PHE A 145 -15.14 0.47 15.15
CA PHE A 145 -15.96 1.17 16.14
C PHE A 145 -17.45 1.14 15.79
N ASP A 146 -18.29 1.34 16.78
CA ASP A 146 -19.71 1.57 16.54
C ASP A 146 -19.91 2.86 15.73
N ARG A 147 -20.83 2.81 14.77
CA ARG A 147 -21.11 3.94 13.87
C ARG A 147 -21.73 5.14 14.57
N ASN A 148 -22.35 4.94 15.75
CA ASN A 148 -22.96 6.00 16.53
C ASN A 148 -21.94 6.69 17.44
N GLU A 149 -20.85 6.00 17.81
CA GLU A 149 -19.75 6.53 18.62
C GLU A 149 -18.74 7.30 17.75
N VAL A 150 -18.30 6.69 16.65
CA VAL A 150 -17.34 7.30 15.70
C VAL A 150 -18.08 7.71 14.44
N LYS A 151 -18.46 8.97 14.33
CA LYS A 151 -19.22 9.54 13.21
C LYS A 151 -18.34 10.19 12.15
N THR A 152 -17.21 10.75 12.55
CA THR A 152 -16.27 11.48 11.70
C THR A 152 -14.82 11.07 11.98
N ALA A 153 -13.90 11.51 11.15
CA ALA A 153 -12.46 11.30 11.37
C ALA A 153 -11.95 11.92 12.69
N LYS A 154 -12.62 12.96 13.19
CA LYS A 154 -12.26 13.64 14.46
C LYS A 154 -12.57 12.79 15.70
N ASP A 155 -13.54 11.88 15.58
CA ASP A 155 -13.94 10.99 16.67
C ASP A 155 -13.04 9.76 16.77
N LEU A 156 -12.16 9.53 15.76
CA LEU A 156 -11.23 8.42 15.80
C LEU A 156 -10.18 8.63 16.89
N PRO A 157 -9.89 7.62 17.72
CA PRO A 157 -8.75 7.69 18.59
C PRO A 157 -7.44 7.70 17.78
N LYS A 158 -6.35 8.11 18.41
CA LYS A 158 -5.02 7.97 17.81
C LYS A 158 -4.77 6.47 17.54
N PHE A 159 -4.38 6.14 16.33
CA PHE A 159 -4.11 4.76 15.91
C PHE A 159 -2.71 4.64 15.29
N ALA A 160 -2.15 3.44 15.39
CA ALA A 160 -0.82 3.17 14.87
C ALA A 160 -0.85 3.02 13.33
N TYR A 161 0.16 3.58 12.69
CA TYR A 161 0.39 3.40 11.26
C TYR A 161 0.78 1.95 10.92
N PRO A 162 0.64 1.52 9.66
CA PRO A 162 1.12 0.24 9.19
C PRO A 162 2.63 0.09 9.46
N LYS A 163 3.03 -1.10 9.86
CA LYS A 163 4.44 -1.45 10.03
C LYS A 163 4.64 -2.90 9.64
N LEU A 164 5.44 -3.14 8.61
CA LEU A 164 5.77 -4.47 8.14
C LEU A 164 7.10 -4.92 8.74
N GLU A 165 7.18 -6.19 9.12
CA GLU A 165 8.45 -6.77 9.56
C GLU A 165 9.40 -6.92 8.38
N THR A 166 10.54 -6.26 8.43
CA THR A 166 11.63 -6.41 7.46
C THR A 166 12.68 -7.39 7.98
N ARG A 167 13.32 -8.11 7.08
CA ARG A 167 14.42 -9.03 7.40
C ARG A 167 15.59 -8.75 6.47
N PRO A 168 16.85 -8.94 6.91
CA PRO A 168 17.97 -8.84 5.98
C PRO A 168 17.79 -9.82 4.82
N LEU A 169 18.02 -9.34 3.59
CA LEU A 169 18.01 -10.21 2.42
C LEU A 169 19.19 -11.20 2.54
N ASP A 170 18.97 -12.44 2.12
CA ASP A 170 20.02 -13.46 2.07
C ASP A 170 21.24 -12.96 1.26
N LYS A 171 22.46 -13.18 1.78
CA LYS A 171 23.70 -12.65 1.18
C LYS A 171 23.94 -13.16 -0.25
N LYS A 172 23.65 -14.45 -0.50
CA LYS A 172 23.77 -15.03 -1.84
C LYS A 172 22.78 -14.36 -2.79
N ARG A 173 21.53 -14.19 -2.35
CA ARG A 173 20.51 -13.52 -3.13
C ARG A 173 20.83 -12.04 -3.40
N ALA A 174 21.36 -11.33 -2.42
CA ALA A 174 21.84 -9.96 -2.60
C ALA A 174 22.95 -9.88 -3.67
N SER A 175 23.91 -10.79 -3.62
CA SER A 175 24.99 -10.90 -4.63
C SER A 175 24.46 -11.22 -6.02
N GLU A 176 23.52 -12.16 -6.16
CA GLU A 176 22.87 -12.50 -7.44
C GLU A 176 22.15 -11.30 -8.06
N LEU A 177 21.59 -10.41 -7.24
CA LEU A 177 20.93 -9.18 -7.68
C LEU A 177 21.90 -7.99 -7.86
N GLY A 178 23.18 -8.15 -7.53
CA GLY A 178 24.17 -7.08 -7.60
C GLY A 178 24.00 -5.99 -6.54
N LEU A 179 23.41 -6.34 -5.39
CA LEU A 179 23.12 -5.40 -4.30
C LEU A 179 24.24 -5.38 -3.25
N ASP A 180 24.60 -4.18 -2.81
CA ASP A 180 25.58 -3.93 -1.75
C ASP A 180 24.97 -3.01 -0.68
N PHE A 181 24.54 -3.60 0.42
CA PHE A 181 23.94 -2.89 1.55
C PHE A 181 24.95 -2.27 2.51
N SER A 182 26.26 -2.38 2.25
CA SER A 182 27.30 -1.64 2.99
C SER A 182 27.35 -0.16 2.59
N LYS A 183 26.72 0.20 1.46
CA LYS A 183 26.64 1.54 0.89
C LYS A 183 25.27 2.18 1.15
N LYS A 184 25.21 3.50 1.04
CA LYS A 184 23.93 4.24 1.06
C LYS A 184 23.14 3.91 -0.21
N ASN A 185 22.02 3.22 -0.10
CA ASN A 185 21.16 2.83 -1.22
C ASN A 185 19.91 3.70 -1.29
N LEU A 186 19.62 4.25 -2.49
CA LEU A 186 18.38 4.94 -2.81
C LEU A 186 17.47 4.01 -3.62
N ILE A 187 16.27 3.78 -3.12
CA ILE A 187 15.23 3.05 -3.85
C ILE A 187 14.48 3.98 -4.81
N LEU A 188 14.30 3.57 -6.05
CA LEU A 188 13.41 4.23 -6.99
C LEU A 188 12.13 3.42 -7.20
N GLY A 189 11.02 3.93 -6.69
CA GLY A 189 9.67 3.43 -6.92
C GLY A 189 9.01 4.13 -8.10
N CYS A 190 9.55 3.95 -9.30
CA CYS A 190 9.13 4.68 -10.51
C CYS A 190 7.87 4.13 -11.17
N GLY A 191 7.37 2.95 -10.77
CA GLY A 191 6.17 2.35 -11.31
C GLY A 191 4.87 2.90 -10.71
N ALA A 192 3.77 2.78 -11.46
CA ALA A 192 2.42 3.02 -10.96
C ALA A 192 1.38 2.23 -11.77
N ASN A 193 0.79 1.21 -11.18
CA ASN A 193 -0.24 0.37 -11.83
C ASN A 193 -1.56 1.12 -12.11
N TYR A 194 -1.77 2.26 -11.49
CA TYR A 194 -2.98 3.08 -11.69
C TYR A 194 -3.05 3.64 -13.11
N GLY A 195 -1.94 4.16 -13.63
CA GLY A 195 -1.86 4.72 -14.98
C GLY A 195 -0.81 5.82 -15.14
N PRO A 196 -0.61 6.31 -16.37
CA PRO A 196 0.46 7.25 -16.71
C PRO A 196 0.36 8.60 -15.97
N SER A 197 -0.79 8.96 -15.43
CA SER A 197 -0.96 10.19 -14.65
C SER A 197 -0.29 10.17 -13.27
N LYS A 198 0.31 9.06 -12.88
CA LYS A 198 1.11 8.91 -11.66
C LYS A 198 2.59 8.64 -11.96
N LEU A 199 2.99 8.60 -13.23
CA LEU A 199 4.37 8.32 -13.63
C LEU A 199 5.14 9.64 -13.76
N TRP A 200 6.01 9.93 -12.80
CA TRP A 200 6.95 11.04 -12.87
C TRP A 200 7.94 10.82 -14.01
N PRO A 201 8.44 11.87 -14.72
CA PRO A 201 9.34 11.72 -15.86
C PRO A 201 10.56 10.86 -15.56
N VAL A 202 10.90 9.96 -16.47
CA VAL A 202 12.06 9.05 -16.29
C VAL A 202 13.39 9.82 -16.25
N GLU A 203 13.47 10.93 -16.98
CA GLU A 203 14.59 11.85 -16.99
C GLU A 203 14.83 12.45 -15.59
N TYR A 204 13.78 12.74 -14.87
CA TYR A 204 13.84 13.32 -13.53
C TYR A 204 14.31 12.29 -12.49
N PHE A 205 13.88 11.02 -12.63
CA PHE A 205 14.43 9.92 -11.82
C PHE A 205 15.93 9.72 -12.13
N ALA A 206 16.35 9.86 -13.39
CA ALA A 206 17.76 9.77 -13.76
C ALA A 206 18.60 10.91 -13.14
N GLU A 207 18.11 12.15 -13.14
CA GLU A 207 18.78 13.29 -12.50
C GLU A 207 18.97 13.06 -10.99
N ILE A 208 17.96 12.58 -10.27
CA ILE A 208 18.08 12.23 -8.84
C ILE A 208 19.08 11.10 -8.63
N SER A 209 19.07 10.09 -9.53
CA SER A 209 20.01 8.98 -9.46
C SER A 209 21.44 9.47 -9.58
N MET A 210 21.73 10.33 -10.56
CA MET A 210 23.06 10.91 -10.77
C MET A 210 23.47 11.78 -9.58
N TRP A 211 22.56 12.58 -9.04
CA TRP A 211 22.83 13.37 -7.85
C TRP A 211 23.21 12.49 -6.65
N TRP A 212 22.42 11.43 -6.35
CA TRP A 212 22.68 10.52 -5.25
C TRP A 212 24.00 9.76 -5.38
N ILE A 213 24.32 9.30 -6.61
CA ILE A 213 25.57 8.59 -6.90
C ILE A 213 26.77 9.51 -6.71
N LYS A 214 26.69 10.79 -7.11
CA LYS A 214 27.73 11.79 -6.86
C LYS A 214 27.98 12.04 -5.38
N GLN A 215 27.03 11.75 -4.48
CA GLN A 215 27.21 11.75 -3.03
C GLN A 215 27.80 10.44 -2.49
N GLY A 216 28.30 9.55 -3.36
CA GLY A 216 28.90 8.26 -2.99
C GLY A 216 27.88 7.15 -2.71
N GLY A 217 26.62 7.33 -3.06
CA GLY A 217 25.56 6.34 -2.90
C GLY A 217 25.43 5.40 -4.10
N ARG A 218 24.51 4.44 -3.97
CA ARG A 218 24.04 3.54 -5.03
C ARG A 218 22.55 3.69 -5.22
N VAL A 219 22.05 3.36 -6.39
CA VAL A 219 20.63 3.45 -6.74
C VAL A 219 20.10 2.08 -7.13
N ILE A 220 18.91 1.76 -6.65
CA ILE A 220 18.22 0.50 -6.93
C ILE A 220 16.87 0.82 -7.58
N GLY A 221 16.75 0.51 -8.87
CA GLY A 221 15.50 0.55 -9.61
C GLY A 221 14.67 -0.70 -9.32
N ILE A 222 13.56 -0.56 -8.61
CA ILE A 222 12.71 -1.68 -8.20
C ILE A 222 11.27 -1.52 -8.70
N GLY A 223 10.62 -2.63 -9.05
CA GLY A 223 9.25 -2.63 -9.52
C GLY A 223 8.80 -4.02 -9.98
N SER A 224 7.55 -4.08 -10.46
CA SER A 224 6.98 -5.28 -11.06
C SER A 224 7.54 -5.52 -12.48
N LYS A 225 7.20 -6.64 -13.10
CA LYS A 225 7.54 -6.91 -14.52
C LYS A 225 7.04 -5.82 -15.48
N LYS A 226 5.97 -5.10 -15.14
CA LYS A 226 5.43 -3.99 -15.94
C LYS A 226 6.32 -2.75 -15.89
N ASP A 227 7.14 -2.63 -14.87
CA ASP A 227 7.97 -1.46 -14.63
C ASP A 227 9.36 -1.60 -15.28
N ILE A 228 9.72 -2.80 -15.79
CA ILE A 228 10.99 -3.06 -16.50
C ILE A 228 11.31 -1.99 -17.57
N PRO A 229 10.38 -1.64 -18.49
CA PRO A 229 10.68 -0.63 -19.50
C PRO A 229 10.94 0.77 -18.92
N THR A 230 10.31 1.08 -17.78
CA THR A 230 10.48 2.38 -17.11
C THR A 230 11.86 2.46 -16.45
N VAL A 231 12.28 1.40 -15.73
CA VAL A 231 13.60 1.35 -15.08
C VAL A 231 14.71 1.33 -16.13
N ALA A 232 14.54 0.58 -17.22
CA ALA A 232 15.50 0.57 -18.33
C ALA A 232 15.71 1.97 -18.95
N LYS A 233 14.62 2.72 -19.17
CA LYS A 233 14.72 4.10 -19.65
C LYS A 233 15.42 5.04 -18.67
N ILE A 234 15.22 4.87 -17.36
CA ILE A 234 15.98 5.63 -16.36
C ILE A 234 17.47 5.34 -16.52
N TYR A 235 17.84 4.06 -16.62
CA TYR A 235 19.23 3.63 -16.81
C TYR A 235 19.86 4.20 -18.10
N GLU A 236 19.10 4.22 -19.21
CA GLU A 236 19.54 4.81 -20.49
C GLU A 236 19.83 6.31 -20.38
N ASN A 237 19.13 7.03 -19.51
CA ASN A 237 19.32 8.48 -19.27
C ASN A 237 20.47 8.79 -18.28
N LEU A 238 21.13 7.79 -17.70
CA LEU A 238 22.30 8.01 -16.84
C LEU A 238 23.54 8.31 -17.65
N SER A 239 24.44 9.13 -17.09
CA SER A 239 25.79 9.29 -17.63
C SER A 239 26.63 8.02 -17.46
N GLU A 240 27.57 7.77 -18.34
CA GLU A 240 28.37 6.53 -18.37
C GLU A 240 29.14 6.28 -17.05
N ASP A 241 29.60 7.33 -16.40
CA ASP A 241 30.29 7.29 -15.10
C ASP A 241 29.37 6.91 -13.92
N THR A 242 28.05 7.11 -14.05
CA THR A 242 27.07 6.78 -12.98
C THR A 242 26.41 5.41 -13.17
N LYS A 243 26.35 4.87 -14.39
CA LYS A 243 25.74 3.56 -14.70
C LYS A 243 26.24 2.41 -13.82
N PRO A 244 27.54 2.28 -13.46
CA PRO A 244 28.03 1.19 -12.61
C PRO A 244 27.47 1.19 -11.18
N PHE A 245 26.87 2.28 -10.74
CA PHE A 245 26.30 2.44 -9.40
C PHE A 245 24.76 2.33 -9.38
N PHE A 246 24.16 2.02 -10.53
CA PHE A 246 22.71 1.78 -10.65
C PHE A 246 22.45 0.29 -10.85
N THR A 247 21.56 -0.27 -10.03
CA THR A 247 21.18 -1.69 -10.12
C THR A 247 19.69 -1.78 -10.49
N ASP A 248 19.41 -2.36 -11.66
CA ASP A 248 18.04 -2.65 -12.11
C ASP A 248 17.61 -4.03 -11.63
N ILE A 249 16.64 -4.06 -10.71
CA ILE A 249 16.01 -5.30 -10.22
C ILE A 249 14.50 -5.35 -10.52
N ALA A 250 13.99 -4.52 -11.42
CA ALA A 250 12.59 -4.56 -11.82
C ALA A 250 12.19 -5.94 -12.35
N GLY A 251 11.12 -6.51 -11.80
CA GLY A 251 10.64 -7.84 -12.15
C GLY A 251 11.49 -9.03 -11.70
N LYS A 252 12.59 -8.80 -10.97
CA LYS A 252 13.52 -9.85 -10.50
C LYS A 252 13.28 -10.27 -9.04
N THR A 253 12.35 -9.63 -8.34
CA THR A 253 12.06 -9.88 -6.93
C THR A 253 10.59 -10.24 -6.71
N ASN A 254 10.32 -11.02 -5.68
CA ASN A 254 8.98 -11.16 -5.13
C ASN A 254 8.69 -10.03 -4.12
N LEU A 255 7.46 -9.97 -3.57
CA LEU A 255 7.04 -8.90 -2.68
C LEU A 255 7.80 -8.86 -1.35
N THR A 256 8.18 -10.02 -0.80
CA THR A 256 8.97 -10.07 0.45
C THR A 256 10.41 -9.68 0.23
N GLU A 257 11.04 -10.14 -0.85
CA GLU A 257 12.38 -9.68 -1.23
C GLU A 257 12.39 -8.16 -1.46
N ALA A 258 11.38 -7.62 -2.15
CA ALA A 258 11.25 -6.18 -2.36
C ALA A 258 11.14 -5.41 -1.03
N LEU A 259 10.32 -5.90 -0.09
CA LEU A 259 10.20 -5.33 1.26
C LEU A 259 11.52 -5.36 2.01
N ASP A 260 12.24 -6.50 1.98
CA ASP A 260 13.50 -6.67 2.70
C ASP A 260 14.63 -5.81 2.11
N ILE A 261 14.65 -5.65 0.77
CA ILE A 261 15.56 -4.72 0.07
C ILE A 261 15.26 -3.27 0.47
N VAL A 262 13.99 -2.88 0.47
CA VAL A 262 13.54 -1.56 0.93
C VAL A 262 13.98 -1.34 2.37
N GLY A 263 13.68 -2.27 3.28
CA GLY A 263 14.04 -2.18 4.69
C GLY A 263 15.55 -2.12 4.98
N SER A 264 16.37 -2.57 4.04
CA SER A 264 17.85 -2.51 4.12
C SER A 264 18.44 -1.28 3.41
N SER A 265 17.60 -0.39 2.85
CA SER A 265 18.03 0.78 2.09
C SER A 265 18.00 2.06 2.93
N THR A 266 18.67 3.11 2.45
CA THR A 266 18.82 4.38 3.19
C THR A 266 17.63 5.30 3.02
N ALA A 267 17.11 5.40 1.79
CA ALA A 267 15.98 6.27 1.44
C ALA A 267 15.27 5.77 0.18
N ALA A 268 14.13 6.38 -0.13
CA ALA A 268 13.40 6.10 -1.36
C ALA A 268 12.83 7.37 -1.99
N VAL A 269 12.67 7.33 -3.33
CA VAL A 269 11.84 8.26 -4.10
C VAL A 269 10.79 7.46 -4.84
N CYS A 270 9.52 7.74 -4.57
CA CYS A 270 8.41 6.93 -5.07
C CYS A 270 7.33 7.77 -5.73
N ASN A 271 6.80 7.27 -6.85
CA ASN A 271 5.47 7.68 -7.28
C ASN A 271 4.41 7.24 -6.26
N ASP A 272 3.24 7.89 -6.23
CA ASP A 272 2.07 7.42 -5.48
C ASP A 272 1.65 6.03 -5.98
N SER A 273 2.13 4.99 -5.31
CA SER A 273 2.00 3.58 -5.70
C SER A 273 2.00 2.64 -4.49
N GLY A 274 1.77 1.34 -4.74
CA GLY A 274 1.86 0.33 -3.69
C GLY A 274 3.23 0.26 -3.02
N LEU A 275 4.31 0.53 -3.77
CA LEU A 275 5.67 0.54 -3.25
C LEU A 275 5.88 1.71 -2.26
N MET A 276 5.33 2.88 -2.52
CA MET A 276 5.35 4.01 -1.58
C MET A 276 4.82 3.61 -0.20
N HIS A 277 3.69 2.90 -0.17
CA HIS A 277 3.12 2.40 1.09
C HIS A 277 3.98 1.28 1.72
N THR A 278 4.66 0.47 0.90
CA THR A 278 5.62 -0.53 1.39
C THR A 278 6.81 0.15 2.06
N VAL A 279 7.37 1.19 1.45
CA VAL A 279 8.47 2.00 2.03
C VAL A 279 8.04 2.65 3.34
N ALA A 280 6.84 3.25 3.38
CA ALA A 280 6.29 3.84 4.60
C ALA A 280 6.17 2.79 5.72
N ALA A 281 5.65 1.60 5.41
CA ALA A 281 5.48 0.53 6.38
C ALA A 281 6.79 -0.16 6.78
N ALA A 282 7.84 -0.06 5.97
CA ALA A 282 9.20 -0.47 6.30
C ALA A 282 9.96 0.58 7.15
N ASP A 283 9.34 1.73 7.42
CA ASP A 283 9.88 2.84 8.22
C ASP A 283 11.16 3.48 7.64
N ILE A 284 11.27 3.51 6.31
CA ILE A 284 12.41 4.10 5.59
C ILE A 284 12.07 5.54 5.16
N PRO A 285 13.01 6.50 5.28
CA PRO A 285 12.86 7.85 4.76
C PRO A 285 12.47 7.86 3.28
N GLN A 286 11.46 8.65 2.90
CA GLN A 286 11.06 8.72 1.50
C GLN A 286 10.50 10.08 1.09
N VAL A 287 10.73 10.41 -0.18
CA VAL A 287 10.02 11.50 -0.87
C VAL A 287 9.01 10.89 -1.84
N CYS A 288 7.77 11.34 -1.75
CA CYS A 288 6.65 10.80 -2.53
C CYS A 288 6.09 11.85 -3.48
N ILE A 289 5.81 11.45 -4.71
CA ILE A 289 5.41 12.36 -5.80
C ILE A 289 3.93 12.18 -6.10
N PHE A 290 3.15 13.26 -5.95
CA PHE A 290 1.71 13.29 -6.15
C PHE A 290 1.33 14.23 -7.30
N GLY A 291 0.99 13.66 -8.45
CA GLY A 291 0.55 14.42 -9.64
C GLY A 291 -0.97 14.50 -9.78
N SER A 292 -1.63 13.41 -10.09
CA SER A 292 -3.08 13.37 -10.35
C SER A 292 -3.93 13.02 -9.13
N THR A 293 -3.33 12.59 -8.05
CA THR A 293 -3.92 12.14 -6.79
C THR A 293 -3.51 13.05 -5.65
N SER A 294 -4.05 12.85 -4.46
CA SER A 294 -3.80 13.75 -3.32
C SER A 294 -3.38 13.01 -2.07
N THR A 295 -2.48 13.63 -1.32
CA THR A 295 -2.10 13.27 0.05
C THR A 295 -3.28 13.32 1.03
N ASN A 296 -4.31 14.08 0.72
CA ASN A 296 -5.56 14.10 1.49
C ASN A 296 -6.43 12.84 1.30
N TYR A 297 -5.97 11.84 0.54
CA TYR A 297 -6.70 10.61 0.33
C TYR A 297 -5.89 9.36 0.73
N THR A 298 -4.71 9.18 0.16
CA THR A 298 -3.83 8.02 0.39
C THR A 298 -2.39 8.45 0.63
N PRO A 299 -2.09 9.24 1.68
CA PRO A 299 -0.72 9.62 1.99
C PRO A 299 0.12 8.40 2.40
N PRO A 300 1.44 8.46 2.27
CA PRO A 300 2.32 7.52 2.95
C PRO A 300 2.15 7.68 4.47
N LEU A 301 1.85 6.56 5.15
CA LEU A 301 1.58 6.59 6.59
C LEU A 301 2.90 6.38 7.36
N SER A 302 3.73 7.41 7.39
CA SER A 302 5.03 7.41 8.08
C SER A 302 5.44 8.85 8.40
N ASP A 303 6.03 9.06 9.56
CA ASP A 303 6.61 10.34 9.97
C ASP A 303 7.93 10.65 9.23
N LYS A 304 8.49 9.65 8.52
CA LYS A 304 9.71 9.75 7.69
C LYS A 304 9.38 9.95 6.20
N ALA A 305 8.19 10.44 5.87
CA ALA A 305 7.79 10.69 4.49
C ALA A 305 7.49 12.16 4.26
N ILE A 306 8.06 12.72 3.19
CA ILE A 306 7.69 14.04 2.69
C ILE A 306 7.05 13.87 1.31
N CYS A 307 5.92 14.54 1.09
CA CYS A 307 5.22 14.51 -0.18
C CYS A 307 5.49 15.81 -0.96
N VAL A 308 5.83 15.65 -2.24
CA VAL A 308 5.85 16.72 -3.22
C VAL A 308 4.58 16.59 -4.04
N GLU A 309 3.67 17.55 -3.90
CA GLU A 309 2.32 17.49 -4.46
C GLU A 309 2.11 18.67 -5.43
N SER A 310 1.39 18.43 -6.51
CA SER A 310 1.14 19.44 -7.54
C SER A 310 0.18 20.53 -7.07
N ASP A 311 0.42 21.74 -7.53
CA ASP A 311 -0.45 22.90 -7.38
C ASP A 311 -1.26 23.25 -8.65
N GLU A 312 -1.24 22.37 -9.66
CA GLU A 312 -2.01 22.58 -10.90
C GLU A 312 -3.51 22.76 -10.61
N PRO A 313 -4.20 23.71 -11.28
CA PRO A 313 -5.62 23.97 -11.03
C PRO A 313 -6.55 22.75 -11.20
N CYS A 314 -6.13 21.73 -11.98
CA CYS A 314 -6.87 20.49 -12.13
C CYS A 314 -6.52 19.40 -11.10
N HIS A 315 -5.61 19.68 -10.20
CA HIS A 315 -5.20 18.76 -9.12
C HIS A 315 -6.15 18.90 -7.91
N PRO A 316 -6.52 17.75 -7.28
CA PRO A 316 -6.39 16.38 -7.74
C PRO A 316 -7.50 15.97 -8.70
N CYS A 317 -7.16 15.44 -9.86
CA CYS A 317 -8.17 15.03 -10.85
C CYS A 317 -8.60 13.55 -10.75
N PHE A 318 -7.82 12.70 -10.09
CA PHE A 318 -8.04 11.26 -9.95
C PHE A 318 -8.28 10.53 -11.28
N LYS A 319 -7.69 11.01 -12.39
CA LYS A 319 -7.80 10.38 -13.70
C LYS A 319 -6.58 9.50 -13.99
N ARG A 320 -6.79 8.34 -14.62
CA ARG A 320 -5.70 7.44 -15.01
C ARG A 320 -4.81 8.02 -16.11
N THR A 321 -5.40 8.87 -16.94
CA THR A 321 -4.73 9.54 -18.06
C THR A 321 -5.05 11.01 -18.03
N CYS A 322 -4.06 11.85 -18.31
CA CYS A 322 -4.23 13.30 -18.33
C CYS A 322 -5.20 13.73 -19.44
N LYS A 323 -6.26 14.45 -19.09
CA LYS A 323 -7.24 14.99 -20.04
C LYS A 323 -6.59 15.92 -21.06
N PHE A 324 -5.61 16.69 -20.64
CA PHE A 324 -4.91 17.68 -21.45
C PHE A 324 -3.66 17.09 -22.16
N LYS A 325 -3.30 15.84 -21.88
CA LYS A 325 -2.10 15.14 -22.40
C LYS A 325 -0.76 15.82 -22.04
N THR A 326 -0.76 16.89 -21.25
CA THR A 326 0.44 17.65 -20.85
C THR A 326 1.20 17.01 -19.71
N TYR A 327 0.48 16.37 -18.77
CA TYR A 327 0.99 15.88 -17.49
C TYR A 327 1.75 16.96 -16.70
N ALA A 328 1.30 18.23 -16.79
CA ALA A 328 1.94 19.39 -16.14
C ALA A 328 2.08 19.17 -14.63
N CYS A 329 1.08 18.56 -13.99
CA CYS A 329 1.09 18.24 -12.56
C CYS A 329 2.28 17.35 -12.12
N LEU A 330 2.90 16.59 -13.03
CA LEU A 330 4.09 15.81 -12.76
C LEU A 330 5.35 16.53 -13.23
N LYS A 331 5.30 17.18 -14.41
CA LYS A 331 6.46 17.84 -15.01
C LYS A 331 6.90 19.08 -14.23
N LYS A 332 6.00 19.77 -13.52
CA LYS A 332 6.35 20.92 -12.69
C LYS A 332 6.97 20.54 -11.34
N LEU A 333 6.82 19.30 -10.91
CA LEU A 333 7.55 18.75 -9.75
C LEU A 333 8.97 18.42 -10.20
N THR A 334 9.88 19.35 -10.05
CA THR A 334 11.25 19.23 -10.56
C THR A 334 12.12 18.30 -9.71
N PRO A 335 13.21 17.71 -10.26
CA PRO A 335 14.19 16.96 -9.48
C PRO A 335 14.75 17.74 -8.31
N GLN A 336 15.00 19.05 -8.49
CA GLN A 336 15.51 19.92 -7.43
C GLN A 336 14.60 19.96 -6.21
N MET A 337 13.28 20.06 -6.41
CA MET A 337 12.28 20.02 -5.31
C MET A 337 12.36 18.72 -4.51
N VAL A 338 12.60 17.60 -5.20
CA VAL A 338 12.70 16.27 -4.57
C VAL A 338 14.04 16.11 -3.85
N ILE A 339 15.13 16.60 -4.42
CA ILE A 339 16.47 16.63 -3.81
C ILE A 339 16.45 17.41 -2.50
N GLU A 340 15.90 18.61 -2.48
CA GLU A 340 15.76 19.45 -1.28
C GLU A 340 15.00 18.71 -0.16
N LYS A 341 13.97 17.94 -0.52
CA LYS A 341 13.22 17.15 0.45
C LYS A 341 14.00 15.91 0.94
N LEU A 342 14.80 15.29 0.09
CA LEU A 342 15.72 14.22 0.51
C LEU A 342 16.80 14.75 1.46
N GLU A 343 17.40 15.89 1.15
CA GLU A 343 18.38 16.55 2.03
C GLU A 343 17.77 16.90 3.39
N GLN A 344 16.56 17.47 3.39
CA GLN A 344 15.81 17.77 4.62
C GLN A 344 15.56 16.50 5.45
N LEU A 345 15.14 15.39 4.83
CA LEU A 345 14.85 14.13 5.52
C LEU A 345 16.09 13.44 6.11
N LEU A 346 17.21 13.57 5.43
CA LEU A 346 18.43 12.85 5.76
C LEU A 346 19.44 13.74 6.51
N SER A 347 19.11 15.00 6.73
CA SER A 347 20.00 16.01 7.35
C SER A 347 21.36 16.10 6.63
N LEU A 348 21.32 16.06 5.28
CA LEU A 348 22.48 16.13 4.40
C LEU A 348 22.87 17.57 4.08
#